data_3ae2190f70436b30f51a40af69f4a8be
#
_entry.id   3ae2190f70436b30f51a40af69f4a8be
#
_cell.length_a   1.000
_cell.length_b   1.000
_cell.length_c   1.000
_cell.angle_alpha   90.00
_cell.angle_beta   90.00
_cell.angle_gamma   90.00
#
_symmetry.space_group_name_H-M   'P 1'
#
loop_
_entity.id
_entity.type
_entity.pdbx_description
1 polymer ?
#
loop_
_entity_poly.entity_id
_entity_poly.type
_entity_poly.pdbx_seq_one_letter_code
_entity_poly.pdbx_strand_id
1 'polypeptide(L)'
;MNPKPANKFSEKRKELRQPGQGLVRVEWGDPVLMLEGRLKDMSPSGFRMVHESRGLLSAGQRVEYVHFASRGKARVVWTRISGAHVETGFMVIPE
;
A
#
# COMPACT_ATOMS: atom_id res chain seq x y z
N MET A 1 -19.24 20.42 -23.20
CA MET A 1 -19.11 19.85 -22.91
C MET A 1 -18.14 19.39 -22.69
N ASN A 2 -17.60 19.70 -22.26
CA ASN A 2 -16.74 19.01 -22.19
C ASN A 2 -16.28 18.74 -20.97
N PRO A 3 -16.47 17.78 -20.49
CA PRO A 3 -16.14 17.33 -19.19
C PRO A 3 -14.69 16.98 -19.05
N LYS A 4 -13.86 17.56 -19.83
CA LYS A 4 -12.52 17.18 -19.77
C LYS A 4 -11.83 17.34 -18.48
N PRO A 5 -12.03 18.41 -17.72
CA PRO A 5 -11.38 18.49 -16.42
C PRO A 5 -11.82 17.37 -15.52
N ALA A 6 -13.08 17.06 -15.57
CA ALA A 6 -13.55 15.96 -14.77
C ALA A 6 -12.94 14.66 -15.25
N ASN A 7 -12.74 14.57 -16.54
CA ASN A 7 -12.13 13.39 -17.06
C ASN A 7 -10.72 13.19 -16.57
N LYS A 8 -9.99 14.26 -16.45
CA LYS A 8 -8.65 14.11 -15.95
C LYS A 8 -8.62 13.58 -14.55
N PHE A 9 -9.47 14.14 -13.71
CA PHE A 9 -9.55 13.60 -12.40
C PHE A 9 -9.97 12.17 -12.41
N SER A 10 -10.89 11.85 -13.26
CA SER A 10 -11.34 10.49 -13.35
C SER A 10 -10.24 9.57 -13.76
N GLU A 11 -9.41 10.00 -14.66
CA GLU A 11 -8.32 9.18 -15.09
C GLU A 11 -7.35 8.89 -13.99
N LYS A 12 -7.05 9.87 -13.19
CA LYS A 12 -6.21 9.63 -12.07
C LYS A 12 -6.80 8.61 -11.15
N ARG A 13 -8.09 8.69 -10.94
CA ARG A 13 -8.71 7.76 -10.06
C ARG A 13 -9.01 6.47 -10.71
N LYS A 14 -8.89 6.43 -12.02
CA LYS A 14 -9.24 5.22 -12.70
C LYS A 14 -8.19 4.20 -12.71
N GLU A 15 -7.08 4.46 -12.10
CA GLU A 15 -6.18 3.39 -11.88
C GLU A 15 -6.96 2.33 -11.16
N LEU A 16 -7.18 1.21 -11.79
CA LEU A 16 -8.05 0.21 -11.24
C LEU A 16 -7.45 -0.39 -10.00
N ARG A 17 -8.23 -0.43 -8.95
CA ARG A 17 -7.84 -1.16 -7.76
C ARG A 17 -8.50 -2.51 -7.83
N GLN A 18 -7.70 -3.54 -7.69
CA GLN A 18 -8.18 -4.90 -7.72
C GLN A 18 -8.14 -5.48 -6.33
N PRO A 19 -9.08 -6.38 -6.00
CA PRO A 19 -9.02 -7.04 -4.71
C PRO A 19 -7.69 -7.73 -4.56
N GLY A 20 -7.12 -7.65 -3.36
CA GLY A 20 -5.88 -8.31 -3.08
C GLY A 20 -6.07 -9.74 -2.67
N GLN A 21 -5.01 -10.51 -2.76
CA GLN A 21 -5.01 -11.88 -2.33
C GLN A 21 -3.71 -12.17 -1.64
N GLY A 22 -3.80 -12.98 -0.59
CA GLY A 22 -2.61 -13.49 0.07
C GLY A 22 -1.98 -12.49 1.00
N LEU A 23 -0.80 -12.83 1.43
CA LEU A 23 -0.06 -12.05 2.40
C LEU A 23 0.95 -11.18 1.70
N VAL A 24 1.18 -10.02 2.28
CA VAL A 24 2.24 -9.15 1.83
C VAL A 24 3.14 -8.90 3.04
N ARG A 25 4.44 -8.92 2.81
CA ARG A 25 5.42 -8.66 3.85
C ARG A 25 6.16 -7.39 3.51
N VAL A 26 6.32 -6.54 4.51
CA VAL A 26 7.12 -5.33 4.35
C VAL A 26 8.27 -5.39 5.33
N GLU A 27 9.42 -4.87 4.91
CA GLU A 27 10.65 -4.91 5.70
C GLU A 27 11.31 -3.54 5.68
N TRP A 28 11.95 -3.19 6.77
CA TRP A 28 12.66 -1.92 6.87
C TRP A 28 13.64 -2.00 8.03
N GLY A 29 14.59 -1.07 8.04
CA GLY A 29 15.46 -0.88 9.19
C GLY A 29 16.71 -1.74 9.19
N ASP A 30 17.56 -1.44 10.17
CA ASP A 30 18.80 -2.16 10.39
C ASP A 30 19.03 -2.21 11.89
N PRO A 31 18.82 -3.33 12.55
CA PRO A 31 18.46 -4.63 11.96
C PRO A 31 17.07 -4.61 11.34
N VAL A 32 16.85 -5.53 10.46
CA VAL A 32 15.62 -5.59 9.68
C VAL A 32 14.43 -5.89 10.56
N LEU A 33 13.42 -5.07 10.44
CA LEU A 33 12.12 -5.33 11.03
C LEU A 33 11.18 -5.77 9.94
N MET A 34 10.18 -6.53 10.31
CA MET A 34 9.30 -7.12 9.32
C MET A 34 7.87 -7.13 9.84
N LEU A 35 6.94 -6.85 8.95
CA LEU A 35 5.53 -6.88 9.26
C LEU A 35 4.80 -7.59 8.14
N GLU A 36 3.95 -8.53 8.49
CA GLU A 36 3.19 -9.27 7.50
C GLU A 36 1.71 -8.99 7.69
N GLY A 37 1.01 -8.82 6.60
CA GLY A 37 -0.41 -8.59 6.64
C GLY A 37 -1.09 -9.12 5.40
N ARG A 38 -2.40 -8.93 5.35
CA ARG A 38 -3.19 -9.39 4.23
C ARG A 38 -3.31 -8.25 3.22
N LEU A 39 -3.06 -8.56 1.96
CA LEU A 39 -3.23 -7.57 0.91
C LEU A 39 -4.71 -7.34 0.70
N LYS A 40 -5.15 -6.10 0.89
CA LYS A 40 -6.55 -5.76 0.73
C LYS A 40 -6.89 -5.45 -0.72
N ASP A 41 -6.11 -4.63 -1.34
CA ASP A 41 -6.27 -4.33 -2.76
C ASP A 41 -4.99 -3.73 -3.28
N MET A 42 -4.90 -3.63 -4.59
CA MET A 42 -3.71 -3.10 -5.23
C MET A 42 -4.07 -2.42 -6.53
N SER A 43 -3.19 -1.54 -6.97
CA SER A 43 -3.23 -0.89 -8.26
C SER A 43 -1.79 -0.73 -8.70
N PRO A 44 -1.55 -0.28 -9.95
CA PRO A 44 -0.16 -0.10 -10.39
C PRO A 44 0.67 0.82 -9.52
N SER A 45 0.07 1.80 -8.88
CA SER A 45 0.85 2.75 -8.09
C SER A 45 0.85 2.48 -6.60
N GLY A 46 0.11 1.50 -6.12
CA GLY A 46 0.11 1.27 -4.69
C GLY A 46 -0.76 0.11 -4.24
N PHE A 47 -0.76 -0.12 -2.94
CA PHE A 47 -1.55 -1.20 -2.38
C PHE A 47 -1.93 -0.86 -0.94
N ARG A 48 -2.93 -1.59 -0.44
CA ARG A 48 -3.35 -1.45 0.95
C ARG A 48 -3.22 -2.81 1.64
N MET A 49 -2.76 -2.76 2.88
CA MET A 49 -2.50 -3.95 3.67
C MET A 49 -3.27 -3.84 4.98
N VAL A 50 -3.82 -4.96 5.43
CA VAL A 50 -4.50 -5.04 6.73
C VAL A 50 -3.62 -5.87 7.64
N HIS A 51 -3.31 -5.34 8.82
CA HIS A 51 -2.44 -6.03 9.76
C HIS A 51 -2.90 -5.72 11.18
N GLU A 52 -2.30 -6.39 12.15
CA GLU A 52 -2.75 -6.25 13.53
C GLU A 52 -1.81 -5.42 14.39
N SER A 53 -0.60 -5.20 13.95
CA SER A 53 0.38 -4.47 14.75
C SER A 53 0.21 -2.98 14.58
N ARG A 54 0.24 -2.28 15.69
CA ARG A 54 0.08 -0.84 15.69
C ARG A 54 1.40 -0.16 15.92
N GLY A 55 1.53 1.04 15.37
CA GLY A 55 2.67 1.89 15.69
C GLY A 55 3.97 1.51 15.05
N LEU A 56 3.97 0.53 14.17
CA LEU A 56 5.21 0.10 13.54
C LEU A 56 5.52 0.87 12.27
N LEU A 57 4.51 1.44 11.64
CA LEU A 57 4.68 2.13 10.36
C LEU A 57 4.23 3.56 10.51
N SER A 58 4.94 4.46 9.85
CA SER A 58 4.62 5.88 9.88
C SER A 58 4.59 6.42 8.48
N ALA A 59 3.73 7.41 8.24
CA ALA A 59 3.62 8.03 6.93
C ALA A 59 4.99 8.55 6.49
N GLY A 60 5.33 8.30 5.26
CA GLY A 60 6.61 8.72 4.70
C GLY A 60 7.70 7.67 4.80
N GLN A 61 7.49 6.63 5.59
CA GLN A 61 8.50 5.61 5.80
C GLN A 61 8.67 4.76 4.56
N ARG A 62 9.91 4.45 4.22
CA ARG A 62 10.21 3.59 3.07
C ARG A 62 10.37 2.17 3.55
N VAL A 63 9.84 1.24 2.75
CA VAL A 63 9.90 -0.18 3.05
C VAL A 63 10.18 -0.95 1.77
N GLU A 64 10.59 -2.20 1.93
CA GLU A 64 10.63 -3.13 0.82
C GLU A 64 9.49 -4.09 1.01
N TYR A 65 8.84 -4.47 -0.08
CA TYR A 65 7.68 -5.36 0.02
C TYR A 65 7.88 -6.60 -0.80
N VAL A 66 7.25 -7.67 -0.34
CA VAL A 66 7.22 -8.94 -1.05
C VAL A 66 5.79 -9.44 -1.05
N HIS A 67 5.29 -9.78 -2.22
CA HIS A 67 3.96 -10.34 -2.39
C HIS A 67 4.03 -11.40 -3.48
N PHE A 68 3.93 -12.67 -3.10
CA PHE A 68 4.16 -13.78 -4.01
C PHE A 68 5.56 -13.62 -4.61
N ALA A 69 5.65 -13.61 -5.93
CA ALA A 69 6.92 -13.45 -6.62
C ALA A 69 7.30 -12.00 -6.87
N SER A 70 6.41 -11.08 -6.52
CA SER A 70 6.67 -9.66 -6.74
C SER A 70 7.38 -9.06 -5.55
N ARG A 71 8.33 -8.19 -5.81
CA ARG A 71 8.99 -7.45 -4.74
C ARG A 71 9.39 -6.09 -5.26
N GLY A 72 9.52 -5.16 -4.35
CA GLY A 72 9.88 -3.80 -4.73
C GLY A 72 9.98 -2.92 -3.52
N LYS A 73 9.96 -1.62 -3.75
CA LYS A 73 10.05 -0.62 -2.70
C LYS A 73 8.78 0.19 -2.69
N ALA A 74 8.41 0.63 -1.50
CA ALA A 74 7.19 1.41 -1.34
C ALA A 74 7.37 2.41 -0.22
N ARG A 75 6.44 3.37 -0.15
CA ARG A 75 6.43 4.38 0.90
C ARG A 75 5.08 4.34 1.58
N VAL A 76 5.08 4.37 2.88
CA VAL A 76 3.84 4.44 3.64
C VAL A 76 3.20 5.79 3.39
N VAL A 77 1.94 5.79 2.97
CA VAL A 77 1.21 7.03 2.73
C VAL A 77 0.35 7.37 3.93
N TRP A 78 -0.36 6.39 4.46
CA TRP A 78 -1.21 6.59 5.62
C TRP A 78 -1.41 5.27 6.35
N THR A 79 -1.81 5.40 7.60
CA THR A 79 -2.16 4.24 8.39
C THR A 79 -3.32 4.66 9.28
N ARG A 80 -4.25 3.75 9.52
CA ARG A 80 -5.40 4.05 10.36
C ARG A 80 -5.88 2.78 11.03
N ILE A 81 -6.51 2.97 12.18
CA ILE A 81 -7.09 1.86 12.92
C ILE A 81 -8.51 1.67 12.43
N SER A 82 -8.85 0.44 12.13
CA SER A 82 -10.18 0.10 11.64
C SER A 82 -10.66 -1.10 12.45
N GLY A 83 -11.41 -0.83 13.51
CA GLY A 83 -11.84 -1.89 14.40
C GLY A 83 -10.66 -2.51 15.12
N ALA A 84 -10.53 -3.82 15.02
CA ALA A 84 -9.45 -4.55 15.66
C ALA A 84 -8.20 -4.61 14.81
N HIS A 85 -8.24 -4.02 13.63
CA HIS A 85 -7.13 -4.11 12.68
C HIS A 85 -6.56 -2.74 12.38
N VAL A 86 -5.39 -2.75 11.78
CA VAL A 86 -4.76 -1.55 11.26
C VAL A 86 -4.71 -1.69 9.74
N GLU A 87 -5.00 -0.61 9.05
CA GLU A 87 -4.94 -0.58 7.61
C GLU A 87 -3.88 0.42 7.20
N THR A 88 -2.99 0.04 6.31
CA THR A 88 -1.92 0.90 5.86
C THR A 88 -1.93 0.98 4.34
N GLY A 89 -1.85 2.19 3.83
CA GLY A 89 -1.77 2.43 2.40
C GLY A 89 -0.34 2.74 2.00
N PHE A 90 0.08 2.15 0.90
CA PHE A 90 1.44 2.28 0.39
C PHE A 90 1.41 2.77 -1.04
N MET A 91 2.41 3.55 -1.40
CA MET A 91 2.66 3.94 -2.77
C MET A 91 3.92 3.25 -3.22
N VAL A 92 3.84 2.56 -4.35
CA VAL A 92 5.00 1.86 -4.91
C VAL A 92 5.98 2.90 -5.43
N ILE A 93 7.24 2.71 -5.12
CA ILE A 93 8.29 3.60 -5.61
C ILE A 93 8.83 3.01 -6.89
N PRO A 94 8.71 3.73 -8.01
CA PRO A 94 9.22 3.21 -9.28
C PRO A 94 10.73 3.09 -9.23
N GLU A 95 11.24 2.13 -9.94
CA GLU A 95 12.69 1.91 -10.00
C GLU A 95 13.33 2.47 -11.21
#